data_b24c788acc617e60c4fa6181c6f79caa
#
_entry.id   b24c788acc617e60c4fa6181c6f79caa
#
_cell.length_a   1.000
_cell.length_b   1.000
_cell.length_c   1.000
_cell.angle_alpha   90.00
_cell.angle_beta   90.00
_cell.angle_gamma   90.00
#
_symmetry.space_group_name_H-M   'P 1'
#
loop_
_entity.id
_entity.type
_entity.pdbx_description
1 polymer ?
#
loop_
_entity_poly.entity_id
_entity_poly.type
_entity_poly.pdbx_seq_one_letter_code
_entity_poly.pdbx_strand_id
1 'polypeptide(L)'
;TEVVYVEMLRSHYRLPIHIIAKKTLLNITPALVERCKDAYIQTKEDRTFLMYDLDVPTMLERLLRIPNATLLCSNPCFELWILLHYTDQKAELKSQACVNRLSSVVGKYRKGTLSLTDKMYMMENVVQAVERAKKLKEYKNPSCTVYRIIEELEKLKME
;
A
#
# COMPACT_ATOMS: atom_id res chain seq x y z
N THR A 1 8.57 -5.40 0.33
CA THR A 1 7.53 -5.53 -0.72
C THR A 1 6.96 -4.18 -1.09
N GLU A 2 6.59 -3.33 -0.10
CA GLU A 2 5.91 -2.04 -0.28
C GLU A 2 6.71 -1.06 -1.13
N VAL A 3 8.01 -0.91 -0.86
CA VAL A 3 8.90 -0.04 -1.65
C VAL A 3 8.96 -0.52 -3.11
N VAL A 4 9.08 -1.83 -3.33
CA VAL A 4 9.10 -2.41 -4.69
C VAL A 4 7.79 -2.13 -5.42
N TYR A 5 6.67 -2.18 -4.71
CA TYR A 5 5.36 -1.85 -5.27
C TYR A 5 5.25 -0.37 -5.66
N VAL A 6 5.67 0.54 -4.79
CA VAL A 6 5.64 1.99 -5.06
C VAL A 6 6.55 2.35 -6.25
N GLU A 7 7.73 1.74 -6.35
CA GLU A 7 8.63 1.90 -7.51
C GLU A 7 8.00 1.36 -8.81
N MET A 8 7.25 0.28 -8.72
CA MET A 8 6.47 -0.24 -9.85
C MET A 8 5.41 0.77 -10.31
N LEU A 9 4.64 1.37 -9.37
CA LEU A 9 3.65 2.40 -9.70
C LEU A 9 4.31 3.60 -10.39
N ARG A 10 5.42 4.09 -9.85
CA ARG A 10 6.20 5.18 -10.46
C ARG A 10 6.57 4.88 -11.91
N SER A 11 7.05 3.67 -12.17
CA SER A 11 7.44 3.25 -13.52
C SER A 11 6.26 3.07 -14.47
N HIS A 12 5.13 2.59 -13.94
CA HIS A 12 3.92 2.33 -14.73
C HIS A 12 3.21 3.63 -15.14
N TYR A 13 2.96 4.52 -14.18
CA TYR A 13 2.17 5.72 -14.43
C TYR A 13 2.93 6.79 -15.22
N ARG A 14 4.27 6.83 -15.12
CA ARG A 14 5.13 7.79 -15.84
C ARG A 14 4.67 9.24 -15.73
N LEU A 15 4.04 9.60 -14.63
CA LEU A 15 3.58 10.96 -14.37
C LEU A 15 4.77 11.87 -14.05
N PRO A 16 4.67 13.19 -14.33
CA PRO A 16 5.70 14.17 -13.98
C PRO A 16 5.69 14.47 -12.47
N ILE A 17 5.73 13.44 -11.66
CA ILE A 17 5.73 13.48 -10.20
C ILE A 17 6.98 12.81 -9.63
N HIS A 18 7.44 13.31 -8.49
CA HIS A 18 8.47 12.65 -7.70
C HIS A 18 7.83 11.78 -6.62
N ILE A 19 8.05 10.48 -6.69
CA ILE A 19 7.69 9.56 -5.62
C ILE A 19 8.93 9.30 -4.78
N ILE A 20 8.89 9.71 -3.52
CA ILE A 20 9.96 9.57 -2.55
C ILE A 20 9.53 8.49 -1.56
N ALA A 21 10.07 7.29 -1.69
CA ALA A 21 9.80 6.21 -0.77
C ALA A 21 10.84 6.20 0.36
N LYS A 22 10.39 6.33 1.59
CA LYS A 22 11.22 6.23 2.81
C LYS A 22 10.81 5.01 3.60
N LYS A 23 11.77 4.14 3.87
CA LYS A 23 11.56 3.03 4.81
C LYS A 23 11.75 3.57 6.22
N THR A 24 10.68 3.49 7.03
CA THR A 24 10.71 3.87 8.44
C THR A 24 10.47 2.64 9.33
N LEU A 25 10.89 2.76 10.59
CA LEU A 25 10.64 1.74 11.59
C LEU A 25 9.22 1.90 12.19
N LEU A 26 8.83 0.96 13.04
CA LEU A 26 7.51 0.91 13.68
C LEU A 26 7.17 2.13 14.57
N ASN A 27 8.16 2.93 14.93
CA ASN A 27 7.98 4.14 15.76
C ASN A 27 7.63 5.37 14.94
N ILE A 28 6.59 5.27 14.11
CA ILE A 28 6.10 6.42 13.34
C ILE A 28 5.51 7.49 14.27
N THR A 29 5.95 8.72 14.09
CA THR A 29 5.47 9.90 14.83
C THR A 29 5.31 11.08 13.90
N PRO A 30 4.49 12.11 14.24
CA PRO A 30 4.42 13.35 13.45
C PRO A 30 5.80 13.99 13.23
N ALA A 31 6.64 14.02 14.26
CA ALA A 31 7.99 14.59 14.17
C ALA A 31 8.89 13.83 13.19
N LEU A 32 8.78 12.49 13.12
CA LEU A 32 9.52 11.69 12.14
C LEU A 32 9.07 12.01 10.72
N VAL A 33 7.77 12.13 10.49
CA VAL A 33 7.21 12.48 9.17
C VAL A 33 7.71 13.84 8.73
N GLU A 34 7.64 14.86 9.58
CA GLU A 34 8.15 16.21 9.26
C GLU A 34 9.66 16.19 8.97
N ARG A 35 10.45 15.47 9.74
CA ARG A 35 11.90 15.32 9.48
C ARG A 35 12.17 14.66 8.11
N CYS A 36 11.35 13.70 7.71
CA CYS A 36 11.46 13.11 6.37
C CYS A 36 11.14 14.12 5.27
N LYS A 37 10.16 14.99 5.49
CA LYS A 37 9.78 16.06 4.55
C LYS A 37 10.84 17.16 4.46
N ASP A 38 11.46 17.54 5.57
CA ASP A 38 12.48 18.61 5.64
C ASP A 38 13.69 18.34 4.75
N ALA A 39 13.93 17.10 4.36
CA ALA A 39 14.98 16.72 3.42
C ALA A 39 14.69 17.15 1.97
N TYR A 40 13.50 17.66 1.67
CA TYR A 40 13.03 18.00 0.32
C TYR A 40 12.38 19.38 0.30
N ILE A 41 12.41 20.03 -0.87
CA ILE A 41 11.64 21.25 -1.10
C ILE A 41 10.16 20.88 -1.16
N GLN A 42 9.37 21.42 -0.24
CA GLN A 42 7.95 21.13 -0.14
C GLN A 42 7.11 22.14 -0.94
N THR A 43 6.04 21.65 -1.54
CA THR A 43 5.04 22.45 -2.24
C THR A 43 3.64 22.21 -1.67
N LYS A 44 2.67 23.04 -2.02
CA LYS A 44 1.26 22.85 -1.61
C LYS A 44 0.60 21.62 -2.25
N GLU A 45 1.20 21.11 -3.30
CA GLU A 45 0.69 19.99 -4.09
C GLU A 45 1.21 18.65 -3.59
N ASP A 46 2.19 18.66 -2.69
CA ASP A 46 2.77 17.45 -2.12
C ASP A 46 1.72 16.65 -1.33
N ARG A 47 1.78 15.35 -1.47
CA ARG A 47 0.93 14.42 -0.74
C ARG A 47 1.78 13.49 0.10
N THR A 48 1.35 13.26 1.32
CA THR A 48 1.99 12.32 2.24
C THR A 48 1.15 11.06 2.35
N PHE A 49 1.77 9.93 2.07
CA PHE A 49 1.16 8.62 2.24
C PHE A 49 1.93 7.82 3.29
N LEU A 50 1.21 7.15 4.18
CA LEU A 50 1.77 6.29 5.21
C LEU A 50 1.32 4.86 4.97
N MET A 51 2.26 4.00 4.57
CA MET A 51 1.99 2.60 4.21
C MET A 51 2.47 1.67 5.31
N TYR A 52 1.53 1.01 5.99
CA TYR A 52 1.81 0.17 7.15
C TYR A 52 0.88 -1.03 7.25
N ASP A 53 1.41 -2.12 7.80
CA ASP A 53 0.64 -3.27 8.24
C ASP A 53 -0.02 -2.98 9.60
N LEU A 54 -1.24 -3.47 9.79
CA LEU A 54 -2.01 -3.31 11.03
C LEU A 54 -2.00 -4.57 11.92
N ASP A 55 -1.03 -5.45 11.76
CA ASP A 55 -0.84 -6.61 12.63
C ASP A 55 -0.30 -6.25 14.02
N VAL A 56 0.21 -5.03 14.20
CA VAL A 56 0.58 -4.47 15.51
C VAL A 56 -0.60 -3.67 16.07
N PRO A 57 -1.16 -4.06 17.24
CA PRO A 57 -2.43 -3.49 17.76
C PRO A 57 -2.47 -1.97 17.91
N THR A 58 -1.34 -1.33 18.22
CA THR A 58 -1.25 0.13 18.47
C THR A 58 -0.90 0.93 17.22
N MET A 59 -0.66 0.28 16.08
CA MET A 59 -0.20 0.96 14.87
C MET A 59 -1.22 1.95 14.34
N LEU A 60 -2.48 1.55 14.23
CA LEU A 60 -3.54 2.40 13.70
C LEU A 60 -3.69 3.70 14.50
N GLU A 61 -3.67 3.62 15.83
CA GLU A 61 -3.76 4.80 16.70
C GLU A 61 -2.61 5.79 16.45
N ARG A 62 -1.40 5.28 16.25
CA ARG A 62 -0.23 6.11 15.93
C ARG A 62 -0.39 6.80 14.59
N LEU A 63 -0.81 6.07 13.57
CA LEU A 63 -1.02 6.62 12.23
C LEU A 63 -2.11 7.68 12.19
N LEU A 64 -3.21 7.49 12.91
CA LEU A 64 -4.31 8.45 12.99
C LEU A 64 -3.94 9.77 13.67
N ARG A 65 -2.86 9.82 14.44
CA ARG A 65 -2.34 11.05 15.06
C ARG A 65 -1.49 11.90 14.12
N ILE A 66 -1.15 11.39 12.93
CA ILE A 66 -0.30 12.10 11.97
C ILE A 66 -1.20 12.96 11.08
N PRO A 67 -1.07 14.31 11.13
CA PRO A 67 -1.91 15.17 10.36
C PRO A 67 -1.54 15.16 8.88
N ASN A 68 -2.52 15.48 8.02
CA ASN A 68 -2.32 15.68 6.58
C ASN A 68 -1.65 14.50 5.86
N ALA A 69 -1.94 13.28 6.29
CA ALA A 69 -1.44 12.08 5.67
C ALA A 69 -2.59 11.15 5.25
N THR A 70 -2.43 10.52 4.11
CA THR A 70 -3.33 9.47 3.64
C THR A 70 -2.80 8.11 4.08
N LEU A 71 -3.62 7.36 4.81
CA LEU A 71 -3.24 6.04 5.31
C LEU A 71 -3.46 4.97 4.24
N LEU A 72 -2.38 4.25 3.96
CA LEU A 72 -2.35 3.09 3.07
C LEU A 72 -2.12 1.84 3.93
N CYS A 73 -3.14 1.44 4.66
CA CYS A 73 -3.04 0.36 5.64
C CYS A 73 -3.50 -0.97 5.07
N SER A 74 -2.83 -2.04 5.47
CA SER A 74 -3.23 -3.42 5.19
C SER A 74 -3.37 -4.20 6.48
N ASN A 75 -4.46 -4.92 6.64
CA ASN A 75 -4.71 -5.77 7.80
C ASN A 75 -5.07 -7.17 7.30
N PRO A 76 -4.24 -8.19 7.53
CA PRO A 76 -3.10 -8.19 8.47
C PRO A 76 -1.78 -7.63 7.90
N CYS A 77 -1.53 -7.71 6.60
CA CYS A 77 -0.25 -7.34 6.00
C CYS A 77 -0.42 -6.92 4.53
N PHE A 78 0.63 -6.31 3.98
CA PHE A 78 0.65 -5.80 2.60
C PHE A 78 0.39 -6.88 1.54
N GLU A 79 0.74 -8.12 1.81
CA GLU A 79 0.46 -9.25 0.91
C GLU A 79 -1.03 -9.45 0.63
N LEU A 80 -1.91 -8.94 1.50
CA LEU A 80 -3.35 -8.88 1.22
C LEU A 80 -3.66 -8.03 -0.02
N TRP A 81 -3.00 -6.86 -0.15
CA TRP A 81 -3.17 -6.02 -1.33
C TRP A 81 -2.77 -6.75 -2.61
N ILE A 82 -1.63 -7.45 -2.59
CA ILE A 82 -1.20 -8.26 -3.73
C ILE A 82 -2.24 -9.36 -4.03
N LEU A 83 -2.70 -10.07 -2.99
CA LEU A 83 -3.68 -11.15 -3.11
C LEU A 83 -4.99 -10.67 -3.77
N LEU A 84 -5.44 -9.46 -3.44
CA LEU A 84 -6.67 -8.89 -3.99
C LEU A 84 -6.61 -8.64 -5.50
N HIS A 85 -5.43 -8.59 -6.12
CA HIS A 85 -5.32 -8.58 -7.59
C HIS A 85 -5.71 -9.92 -8.21
N TYR A 86 -5.55 -11.01 -7.48
CA TYR A 86 -5.78 -12.37 -7.97
C TYR A 86 -7.13 -12.94 -7.54
N THR A 87 -7.56 -12.68 -6.31
CA THR A 87 -8.77 -13.28 -5.74
C THR A 87 -9.36 -12.44 -4.61
N ASP A 88 -10.61 -12.72 -4.28
CA ASP A 88 -11.26 -12.17 -3.08
C ASP A 88 -10.69 -12.77 -1.78
N GLN A 89 -10.69 -11.94 -0.73
CA GLN A 89 -10.41 -12.36 0.64
C GLN A 89 -11.39 -11.67 1.60
N LYS A 90 -12.38 -12.39 2.07
CA LYS A 90 -13.42 -11.86 2.97
C LYS A 90 -13.27 -12.36 4.40
N ALA A 91 -12.78 -13.58 4.57
CA ALA A 91 -12.59 -14.17 5.88
C ALA A 91 -11.34 -13.60 6.56
N GLU A 92 -11.42 -13.41 7.88
CA GLU A 92 -10.29 -13.03 8.72
C GLU A 92 -9.13 -14.02 8.55
N LEU A 93 -7.90 -13.50 8.55
CA LEU A 93 -6.69 -14.33 8.46
C LEU A 93 -5.50 -13.66 9.13
N LYS A 94 -4.55 -14.47 9.57
CA LYS A 94 -3.25 -14.00 10.08
C LYS A 94 -2.27 -13.71 8.94
N SER A 95 -1.26 -12.88 9.20
CA SER A 95 -0.23 -12.52 8.21
C SER A 95 0.40 -13.73 7.52
N GLN A 96 0.79 -14.77 8.26
CA GLN A 96 1.36 -15.97 7.67
C GLN A 96 0.38 -16.72 6.76
N ALA A 97 -0.89 -16.79 7.15
CA ALA A 97 -1.93 -17.42 6.32
C ALA A 97 -2.18 -16.62 5.02
N CYS A 98 -2.09 -15.29 5.09
CA CYS A 98 -2.17 -14.41 3.91
C CYS A 98 -1.02 -14.68 2.94
N VAL A 99 0.22 -14.75 3.43
CA VAL A 99 1.41 -15.08 2.63
C VAL A 99 1.27 -16.46 2.00
N ASN A 100 0.83 -17.47 2.77
CA ASN A 100 0.64 -18.82 2.26
C ASN A 100 -0.42 -18.87 1.15
N ARG A 101 -1.53 -18.16 1.33
CA ARG A 101 -2.58 -18.08 0.32
C ARG A 101 -2.10 -17.37 -0.94
N LEU A 102 -1.35 -16.27 -0.80
CA LEU A 102 -0.72 -15.60 -1.94
C LEU A 102 0.22 -16.54 -2.68
N SER A 103 1.06 -17.29 -1.97
CA SER A 103 1.98 -18.25 -2.56
C SER A 103 1.26 -19.38 -3.31
N SER A 104 0.09 -19.79 -2.85
CA SER A 104 -0.72 -20.81 -3.56
C SER A 104 -1.32 -20.30 -4.87
N VAL A 105 -1.56 -19.00 -4.98
CA VAL A 105 -2.14 -18.37 -6.18
C VAL A 105 -1.06 -17.96 -7.17
N VAL A 106 0.05 -17.40 -6.69
CA VAL A 106 1.16 -16.86 -7.52
C VAL A 106 2.22 -17.94 -7.82
N GLY A 107 2.24 -19.02 -7.08
CA GLY A 107 3.16 -20.15 -7.23
C GLY A 107 4.44 -20.03 -6.42
N LYS A 108 5.27 -19.03 -6.63
CA LYS A 108 6.56 -18.84 -5.91
C LYS A 108 6.73 -17.42 -5.38
N TYR A 109 5.77 -16.99 -4.57
CA TYR A 109 5.91 -15.67 -3.94
C TYR A 109 7.04 -15.67 -2.91
N ARG A 110 7.88 -14.63 -2.96
CA ARG A 110 8.89 -14.32 -1.94
C ARG A 110 8.67 -12.91 -1.43
N LYS A 111 8.52 -12.77 -0.13
CA LYS A 111 8.38 -11.46 0.52
C LYS A 111 9.53 -10.52 0.11
N GLY A 112 9.19 -9.30 -0.26
CA GLY A 112 10.16 -8.30 -0.72
C GLY A 112 10.48 -8.33 -2.21
N THR A 113 9.91 -9.25 -2.98
CA THR A 113 10.13 -9.35 -4.44
C THR A 113 8.81 -9.42 -5.19
N LEU A 114 8.79 -8.84 -6.38
CA LEU A 114 7.71 -9.00 -7.36
C LEU A 114 8.35 -9.30 -8.71
N SER A 115 8.01 -10.41 -9.32
CA SER A 115 8.48 -10.74 -10.66
C SER A 115 7.91 -9.75 -11.70
N LEU A 116 8.51 -9.69 -12.88
CA LEU A 116 7.97 -8.85 -13.95
C LEU A 116 6.55 -9.29 -14.34
N THR A 117 6.32 -10.59 -14.40
CA THR A 117 4.99 -11.17 -14.70
C THR A 117 3.97 -10.75 -13.65
N ASP A 118 4.32 -10.79 -12.35
CA ASP A 118 3.42 -10.36 -11.28
C ASP A 118 3.10 -8.86 -11.40
N LYS A 119 4.11 -8.05 -11.68
CA LYS A 119 3.93 -6.59 -11.86
C LYS A 119 2.98 -6.28 -13.01
N MET A 120 3.13 -6.96 -14.15
CA MET A 120 2.23 -6.79 -15.29
C MET A 120 0.82 -7.23 -14.95
N TYR A 121 0.66 -8.41 -14.36
CA TYR A 121 -0.65 -8.93 -13.95
C TYR A 121 -1.36 -8.00 -12.96
N MET A 122 -0.62 -7.47 -11.98
CA MET A 122 -1.18 -6.54 -11.00
C MET A 122 -1.69 -5.25 -11.66
N MET A 123 -0.97 -4.70 -12.64
CA MET A 123 -1.42 -3.50 -13.34
C MET A 123 -2.65 -3.76 -14.24
N GLU A 124 -2.72 -4.90 -14.88
CA GLU A 124 -3.89 -5.32 -15.65
C GLU A 124 -5.14 -5.55 -14.79
N ASN A 125 -4.96 -5.97 -13.55
CA ASN A 125 -6.02 -6.32 -12.61
C ASN A 125 -6.20 -5.31 -11.46
N VAL A 126 -5.63 -4.11 -11.56
CA VAL A 126 -5.68 -3.10 -10.49
C VAL A 126 -7.10 -2.64 -10.19
N VAL A 127 -7.96 -2.51 -11.19
CA VAL A 127 -9.37 -2.12 -11.01
C VAL A 127 -10.11 -3.14 -10.15
N GLN A 128 -9.95 -4.43 -10.42
CA GLN A 128 -10.54 -5.50 -9.64
C GLN A 128 -10.02 -5.52 -8.20
N ALA A 129 -8.72 -5.26 -8.01
CA ALA A 129 -8.14 -5.16 -6.67
C ALA A 129 -8.74 -4.00 -5.88
N VAL A 130 -8.91 -2.83 -6.50
CA VAL A 130 -9.56 -1.66 -5.90
C VAL A 130 -11.00 -1.99 -5.49
N GLU A 131 -11.79 -2.60 -6.38
CA GLU A 131 -13.17 -2.97 -6.09
C GLU A 131 -13.28 -3.97 -4.93
N ARG A 132 -12.39 -4.98 -4.90
CA ARG A 132 -12.34 -5.97 -3.81
C ARG A 132 -11.96 -5.32 -2.48
N ALA A 133 -10.94 -4.45 -2.48
CA ALA A 133 -10.52 -3.74 -1.28
C ALA A 133 -11.61 -2.82 -0.71
N LYS A 134 -12.33 -2.10 -1.55
CA LYS A 134 -13.44 -1.21 -1.15
C LYS A 134 -14.62 -1.93 -0.50
N LYS A 135 -14.81 -3.21 -0.79
CA LYS A 135 -15.87 -4.03 -0.18
C LYS A 135 -15.52 -4.49 1.24
N LEU A 136 -14.26 -4.37 1.65
CA LEU A 136 -13.80 -4.74 2.98
C LEU A 136 -14.04 -3.61 3.97
N LYS A 137 -14.31 -3.97 5.24
CA LYS A 137 -14.54 -2.98 6.29
C LYS A 137 -13.20 -2.38 6.72
N GLU A 138 -13.05 -1.08 6.48
CA GLU A 138 -11.83 -0.32 6.71
C GLU A 138 -11.22 -0.60 8.09
N TYR A 139 -9.92 -0.84 8.11
CA TYR A 139 -9.08 -1.16 9.28
C TYR A 139 -9.43 -2.46 10.05
N LYS A 140 -10.46 -3.18 9.67
CA LYS A 140 -10.76 -4.52 10.22
C LYS A 140 -9.96 -5.58 9.47
N ASN A 141 -9.84 -6.77 10.03
CA ASN A 141 -9.19 -7.89 9.36
C ASN A 141 -10.24 -8.77 8.64
N PRO A 142 -10.17 -8.96 7.32
CA PRO A 142 -9.21 -8.35 6.39
C PRO A 142 -9.63 -6.94 5.94
N SER A 143 -8.65 -6.08 5.69
CA SER A 143 -8.88 -4.78 5.03
C SER A 143 -7.63 -4.25 4.35
N CYS A 144 -7.84 -3.39 3.36
CA CYS A 144 -6.74 -2.74 2.66
C CYS A 144 -7.20 -1.38 2.14
N THR A 145 -6.44 -0.32 2.46
CA THR A 145 -6.66 1.03 1.93
C THR A 145 -5.57 1.49 0.96
N VAL A 146 -4.71 0.57 0.52
CA VAL A 146 -3.65 0.87 -0.46
C VAL A 146 -4.22 1.38 -1.78
N TYR A 147 -5.45 1.02 -2.14
CA TYR A 147 -6.13 1.52 -3.34
C TYR A 147 -6.21 3.06 -3.41
N ARG A 148 -6.10 3.77 -2.29
CA ARG A 148 -6.15 5.24 -2.26
C ARG A 148 -5.02 5.90 -3.05
N ILE A 149 -3.83 5.30 -3.08
CA ILE A 149 -2.74 5.81 -3.93
C ILE A 149 -3.05 5.61 -5.41
N ILE A 150 -3.73 4.51 -5.77
CA ILE A 150 -4.15 4.27 -7.16
C ILE A 150 -5.16 5.33 -7.60
N GLU A 151 -6.15 5.62 -6.75
CA GLU A 151 -7.15 6.66 -7.04
C GLU A 151 -6.51 8.04 -7.23
N GLU A 152 -5.50 8.37 -6.43
CA GLU A 152 -4.78 9.64 -6.57
C GLU A 152 -3.98 9.69 -7.88
N LEU A 153 -3.27 8.61 -8.23
CA LEU A 153 -2.51 8.52 -9.47
C LEU A 153 -3.41 8.57 -10.72
N GLU A 154 -4.59 7.93 -10.66
CA GLU A 154 -5.55 7.97 -11.76
C GLU A 154 -6.16 9.39 -11.95
N LYS A 155 -6.40 10.13 -10.87
CA LYS A 155 -6.83 11.53 -10.97
C LYS A 155 -5.80 12.38 -11.71
N LEU A 156 -4.52 12.26 -11.31
CA LEU A 156 -3.42 13.01 -11.94
C LEU A 156 -3.19 12.66 -13.42
N LYS A 157 -3.58 11.46 -13.84
CA LYS A 157 -3.50 11.04 -15.24
C LYS A 157 -4.59 11.68 -16.11
N MET A 158 -5.68 12.11 -15.49
CA MET A 158 -6.83 12.73 -16.19
C MET A 158 -6.71 14.25 -16.30
N GLU A 159 -5.82 14.88 -15.57
CA GLU A 159 -5.48 16.31 -15.63
C GLU A 159 -4.42 16.57 -16.70
#